data_e4c368a4a1323431a4c694d66ad7db94
#
_entry.id   e4c368a4a1323431a4c694d66ad7db94
#
_cell.length_a   1.000
_cell.length_b   1.000
_cell.length_c   1.000
_cell.angle_alpha   90.00
_cell.angle_beta   90.00
_cell.angle_gamma   90.00
#
_symmetry.space_group_name_H-M   'P 1'
#
loop_
_entity.id
_entity.type
_entity.pdbx_description
1 polymer ?
#
loop_
_entity_poly.entity_id
_entity_poly.type
_entity_poly.pdbx_seq_one_letter_code
_entity_poly.pdbx_strand_id
1 'polypeptide(L)'
;MTDVASKHDHESTAERGTPSGDAGQRVEWAPVEPAPKKRHLGLWIGIPVGVVALGAAAASLFLIAPGTSIGGVPVGFMTPGAAAAAVQDRLDQTTVTLGEGGDSVSGADLGAQVDGTQLASSAFDARPAWNITQWFGEPIAAPVALDEATATAALRGAAGDLYVEPTAASVSFDGSSYVVSPDVPGAGVDPEAARAGLQSAFDSGTTDAVIDPELTPVTALTTTAAAEEAAASLNSMLDGVGFYVGDERTVPVDRATAASWLTVGTKDDGSFEITADPAAIQPVVDTLPGLVDRAPVNGVVFANAAGEVIDDSDAGLDGRTLSSTDGIAAGFAEQLATGDAAYRLPVEVVPVTTETITRLLEVDLSEQRLYLKENGAVVDSWLVSTGRPGADTQTGYYTIGWKTPRQDMRGTAADSGVSYVQPDVKWAMYFNGDQAFHGVYWHSNWGNRMSAGCVGMPDSRAAQIYEWAVAGTDVYVHA
;
A
#
# COMPACT_ATOMS: atom_id res chain seq x y z
N MET A 1 12.07 -29.62 37.85
CA MET A 1 12.67 -29.11 39.08
C MET A 1 11.55 -28.63 39.93
N THR A 2 11.22 -29.53 40.78
CA THR A 2 11.13 -29.51 42.25
C THR A 2 9.87 -28.83 42.76
N ASP A 3 8.86 -29.58 43.11
CA ASP A 3 8.72 -30.34 44.37
C ASP A 3 8.20 -29.42 45.49
N VAL A 4 7.19 -29.73 46.27
CA VAL A 4 6.85 -30.79 47.24
C VAL A 4 5.68 -30.23 48.02
N ALA A 5 4.50 -30.85 48.09
CA ALA A 5 4.02 -31.79 49.11
C ALA A 5 3.99 -31.21 50.54
N SER A 6 2.88 -31.35 51.27
CA SER A 6 2.51 -32.46 52.19
C SER A 6 1.48 -31.94 53.18
N LYS A 7 0.27 -32.55 53.35
CA LYS A 7 -0.10 -33.55 54.33
C LYS A 7 0.03 -33.15 55.80
N HIS A 8 -1.08 -33.29 56.58
CA HIS A 8 -1.35 -34.14 57.72
C HIS A 8 -2.67 -33.71 58.39
N ASP A 9 -3.74 -34.50 58.39
CA ASP A 9 -4.11 -35.62 59.30
C ASP A 9 -3.89 -35.36 60.78
N HIS A 10 -4.98 -35.53 61.54
CA HIS A 10 -5.18 -36.32 62.75
C HIS A 10 -6.53 -35.95 63.37
N GLU A 11 -7.56 -36.70 63.33
CA GLU A 11 -7.96 -37.89 64.13
C GLU A 11 -7.66 -37.78 65.61
N SER A 12 -8.73 -38.01 66.42
CA SER A 12 -8.82 -38.87 67.60
C SER A 12 -9.93 -38.42 68.56
N THR A 13 -11.05 -39.09 68.61
CA THR A 13 -11.41 -40.22 69.50
C THR A 13 -11.65 -39.91 71.00
N ALA A 14 -12.89 -40.26 71.42
CA ALA A 14 -13.30 -41.01 72.59
C ALA A 14 -13.17 -40.31 73.93
N GLU A 15 -13.96 -40.52 74.95
CA GLU A 15 -14.74 -41.57 75.52
C GLU A 15 -15.50 -41.06 76.72
N ARG A 16 -16.71 -41.63 76.96
CA ARG A 16 -17.30 -42.20 78.17
C ARG A 16 -17.17 -41.51 79.52
N GLY A 17 -18.34 -41.50 80.15
CA GLY A 17 -18.43 -41.55 81.62
C GLY A 17 -19.81 -41.28 82.19
N THR A 18 -20.64 -42.29 82.34
CA THR A 18 -21.65 -42.35 83.40
C THR A 18 -20.97 -42.79 84.68
N PRO A 19 -21.51 -42.52 85.87
CA PRO A 19 -22.74 -43.19 86.32
C PRO A 19 -23.58 -42.45 87.41
N SER A 20 -24.83 -42.88 87.49
CA SER A 20 -25.52 -43.53 88.66
C SER A 20 -25.88 -42.71 89.90
N GLY A 21 -27.15 -42.89 90.26
CA GLY A 21 -27.73 -43.00 91.60
C GLY A 21 -28.25 -41.70 92.19
N ASP A 22 -29.33 -41.61 92.81
CA ASP A 22 -30.08 -42.53 93.67
C ASP A 22 -31.46 -41.94 93.99
N ALA A 23 -32.34 -42.82 94.26
CA ALA A 23 -33.59 -42.90 95.04
C ALA A 23 -34.18 -41.63 95.67
N GLY A 24 -35.47 -41.54 95.52
CA GLY A 24 -36.29 -41.29 96.72
C GLY A 24 -37.34 -40.17 96.60
N GLN A 25 -38.50 -40.65 96.60
CA GLN A 25 -39.78 -40.28 97.25
C GLN A 25 -40.92 -39.91 96.27
N ARG A 26 -41.91 -40.85 96.34
CA ARG A 26 -43.27 -40.66 95.86
C ARG A 26 -44.00 -39.67 96.75
N VAL A 27 -44.63 -38.69 96.14
CA VAL A 27 -45.81 -38.00 96.70
C VAL A 27 -46.93 -38.06 95.71
N GLU A 28 -47.98 -38.72 96.06
CA GLU A 28 -49.24 -38.91 95.41
C GLU A 28 -50.07 -37.61 95.58
N TRP A 29 -50.48 -36.95 94.54
CA TRP A 29 -51.48 -35.86 94.56
C TRP A 29 -52.61 -36.11 93.61
N ALA A 30 -53.80 -35.90 94.05
CA ALA A 30 -55.07 -36.11 93.38
C ALA A 30 -55.22 -35.19 92.11
N PRO A 31 -56.05 -35.62 91.12
CA PRO A 31 -56.22 -34.91 89.87
C PRO A 31 -57.04 -33.62 90.04
N VAL A 32 -56.43 -32.53 89.61
CA VAL A 32 -57.14 -31.26 89.43
C VAL A 32 -57.67 -31.20 87.97
N GLU A 33 -58.97 -31.02 87.80
CA GLU A 33 -59.61 -30.86 86.52
C GLU A 33 -59.01 -29.67 85.76
N PRO A 34 -58.73 -29.80 84.45
CA PRO A 34 -58.19 -28.70 83.65
C PRO A 34 -59.31 -27.71 83.22
N ALA A 35 -59.10 -26.42 83.46
CA ALA A 35 -59.94 -25.35 83.00
C ALA A 35 -60.01 -25.34 81.46
N PRO A 36 -61.15 -24.94 80.86
CA PRO A 36 -61.34 -24.94 79.38
C PRO A 36 -60.36 -24.01 78.71
N LYS A 37 -59.52 -24.52 77.83
CA LYS A 37 -58.65 -23.72 76.91
C LYS A 37 -59.49 -22.95 75.93
N LYS A 38 -59.47 -21.61 76.02
CA LYS A 38 -59.94 -20.75 74.94
C LYS A 38 -59.13 -21.07 73.71
N ARG A 39 -59.75 -21.64 72.69
CA ARG A 39 -59.22 -21.87 71.37
C ARG A 39 -59.05 -20.51 70.69
N HIS A 40 -57.83 -20.01 70.58
CA HIS A 40 -57.44 -18.92 69.66
C HIS A 40 -57.41 -19.45 68.23
N LEU A 41 -58.60 -19.69 67.63
CA LEU A 41 -58.73 -20.15 66.26
C LEU A 41 -58.23 -19.10 65.27
N GLY A 42 -58.16 -17.81 65.69
CA GLY A 42 -57.72 -16.69 64.81
C GLY A 42 -56.19 -16.61 64.60
N LEU A 43 -55.38 -17.24 65.50
CA LEU A 43 -53.92 -17.11 65.39
C LEU A 43 -53.30 -18.10 64.40
N TRP A 44 -53.98 -19.24 64.14
CA TRP A 44 -53.52 -20.29 63.24
C TRP A 44 -53.85 -20.02 61.73
N ILE A 45 -54.84 -19.14 61.48
CA ILE A 45 -55.18 -18.74 60.10
C ILE A 45 -54.48 -17.44 59.73
N GLY A 46 -54.17 -16.58 60.70
CA GLY A 46 -53.54 -15.29 60.45
C GLY A 46 -52.04 -15.38 60.14
N ILE A 47 -51.32 -16.33 60.71
CA ILE A 47 -49.89 -16.48 60.50
C ILE A 47 -49.56 -16.97 59.08
N PRO A 48 -50.19 -18.03 58.51
CA PRO A 48 -49.93 -18.43 57.12
C PRO A 48 -50.38 -17.38 56.07
N VAL A 49 -51.51 -16.68 56.36
CA VAL A 49 -51.97 -15.60 55.47
C VAL A 49 -51.01 -14.37 55.48
N GLY A 50 -50.49 -14.05 56.70
CA GLY A 50 -49.50 -12.98 56.84
C GLY A 50 -48.16 -13.31 56.22
N VAL A 51 -47.67 -14.54 56.31
CA VAL A 51 -46.44 -15.01 55.67
C VAL A 51 -46.61 -15.07 54.15
N VAL A 52 -47.72 -15.55 53.65
CA VAL A 52 -48.04 -15.54 52.22
C VAL A 52 -48.17 -14.10 51.67
N ALA A 53 -48.81 -13.21 52.42
CA ALA A 53 -48.94 -11.78 52.01
C ALA A 53 -47.59 -11.06 52.03
N LEU A 54 -46.75 -11.31 53.05
CA LEU A 54 -45.37 -10.75 53.10
C LEU A 54 -44.47 -11.35 51.99
N GLY A 55 -44.61 -12.63 51.70
CA GLY A 55 -43.91 -13.30 50.62
C GLY A 55 -44.32 -12.75 49.24
N ALA A 56 -45.63 -12.54 49.04
CA ALA A 56 -46.15 -11.93 47.82
C ALA A 56 -45.74 -10.45 47.65
N ALA A 57 -45.71 -9.69 48.75
CA ALA A 57 -45.27 -8.31 48.76
C ALA A 57 -43.73 -8.22 48.46
N ALA A 58 -42.94 -9.11 49.04
CA ALA A 58 -41.51 -9.16 48.74
C ALA A 58 -41.20 -9.60 47.30
N ALA A 59 -41.93 -10.61 46.79
CA ALA A 59 -41.83 -11.05 45.41
C ALA A 59 -42.21 -9.93 44.41
N SER A 60 -43.24 -9.09 44.72
CA SER A 60 -43.70 -8.00 43.85
C SER A 60 -42.62 -6.93 43.60
N LEU A 61 -41.59 -6.83 44.45
CA LEU A 61 -40.46 -5.91 44.29
C LEU A 61 -39.50 -6.30 43.16
N PHE A 62 -39.56 -7.54 42.69
CA PHE A 62 -38.63 -8.07 41.67
C PHE A 62 -39.34 -8.58 40.41
N LEU A 63 -40.69 -8.45 40.36
CA LEU A 63 -41.51 -8.99 39.28
C LEU A 63 -42.13 -7.88 38.46
N ILE A 64 -42.29 -8.15 37.16
CA ILE A 64 -43.01 -7.32 36.19
C ILE A 64 -44.52 -7.42 36.50
N ALA A 65 -45.24 -6.35 36.29
CA ALA A 65 -46.71 -6.28 36.55
C ALA A 65 -47.48 -7.34 35.74
N PRO A 66 -48.55 -7.93 36.34
CA PRO A 66 -49.45 -8.82 35.60
C PRO A 66 -50.08 -8.09 34.42
N GLY A 67 -50.33 -8.80 33.33
CA GLY A 67 -50.88 -8.20 32.10
C GLY A 67 -49.87 -7.49 31.21
N THR A 68 -48.60 -7.43 31.59
CA THR A 68 -47.54 -6.90 30.72
C THR A 68 -47.11 -7.95 29.66
N SER A 69 -47.03 -7.54 28.42
CA SER A 69 -46.50 -8.33 27.31
C SER A 69 -45.41 -7.52 26.56
N ILE A 70 -44.41 -8.24 26.06
CA ILE A 70 -43.31 -7.73 25.24
C ILE A 70 -43.30 -8.53 23.94
N GLY A 71 -43.50 -7.90 22.79
CA GLY A 71 -43.57 -8.58 21.51
C GLY A 71 -44.61 -9.71 21.50
N GLY A 72 -45.79 -9.47 22.04
CA GLY A 72 -46.86 -10.49 22.16
C GLY A 72 -46.62 -11.54 23.22
N VAL A 73 -45.42 -11.61 23.84
CA VAL A 73 -45.10 -12.58 24.90
C VAL A 73 -45.56 -12.08 26.27
N PRO A 74 -46.44 -12.81 26.98
CA PRO A 74 -46.86 -12.42 28.31
C PRO A 74 -45.71 -12.63 29.34
N VAL A 75 -45.24 -11.53 29.92
CA VAL A 75 -44.11 -11.51 30.87
C VAL A 75 -44.52 -11.12 32.29
N GLY A 76 -45.81 -11.00 32.55
CA GLY A 76 -46.33 -10.70 33.87
C GLY A 76 -45.91 -11.74 34.92
N PHE A 77 -45.57 -11.29 36.14
CA PHE A 77 -45.00 -12.11 37.23
C PHE A 77 -43.66 -12.75 36.94
N MET A 78 -42.96 -12.34 35.90
CA MET A 78 -41.57 -12.74 35.65
C MET A 78 -40.55 -11.73 36.20
N THR A 79 -39.35 -12.19 36.52
CA THR A 79 -38.23 -11.29 36.74
C THR A 79 -37.74 -10.77 35.39
N PRO A 80 -37.07 -9.60 35.30
CA PRO A 80 -36.55 -9.10 34.03
C PRO A 80 -35.70 -10.10 33.26
N GLY A 81 -34.84 -10.86 33.97
CA GLY A 81 -34.03 -11.89 33.30
C GLY A 81 -34.84 -13.07 32.73
N ALA A 82 -35.88 -13.52 33.46
CA ALA A 82 -36.77 -14.57 32.96
C ALA A 82 -37.66 -14.06 31.79
N ALA A 83 -38.07 -12.79 31.84
CA ALA A 83 -38.84 -12.18 30.78
C ALA A 83 -37.99 -12.03 29.49
N ALA A 84 -36.75 -11.57 29.60
CA ALA A 84 -35.82 -11.49 28.51
C ALA A 84 -35.60 -12.85 27.82
N ALA A 85 -35.35 -13.91 28.63
CA ALA A 85 -35.22 -15.26 28.11
C ALA A 85 -36.49 -15.76 27.42
N ALA A 86 -37.66 -15.57 28.04
CA ALA A 86 -38.93 -15.98 27.43
C ALA A 86 -39.26 -15.28 26.12
N VAL A 87 -38.88 -14.00 25.99
CA VAL A 87 -39.06 -13.21 24.75
C VAL A 87 -38.14 -13.75 23.65
N GLN A 88 -36.86 -14.03 23.97
CA GLN A 88 -35.91 -14.60 23.00
C GLN A 88 -36.30 -16.04 22.61
N ASP A 89 -36.61 -16.90 23.59
CA ASP A 89 -37.06 -18.30 23.35
C ASP A 89 -38.27 -18.35 22.42
N ARG A 90 -39.20 -17.41 22.59
CA ARG A 90 -40.38 -17.31 21.74
C ARG A 90 -40.00 -16.89 20.31
N LEU A 91 -39.08 -15.91 20.14
CA LEU A 91 -38.58 -15.51 18.84
C LEU A 91 -37.85 -16.64 18.12
N ASP A 92 -37.00 -17.37 18.88
CA ASP A 92 -36.24 -18.50 18.36
C ASP A 92 -37.14 -19.61 17.79
N GLN A 93 -38.32 -19.81 18.44
CA GLN A 93 -39.32 -20.83 18.03
C GLN A 93 -40.31 -20.33 16.98
N THR A 94 -40.32 -19.02 16.67
CA THR A 94 -41.17 -18.47 15.63
C THR A 94 -40.62 -18.84 14.26
N THR A 95 -41.46 -19.34 13.39
CA THR A 95 -41.04 -19.81 12.04
C THR A 95 -41.58 -18.90 10.94
N VAL A 96 -40.81 -18.78 9.86
CA VAL A 96 -41.22 -18.17 8.61
C VAL A 96 -41.28 -19.25 7.54
N THR A 97 -42.44 -19.41 6.92
CA THR A 97 -42.67 -20.33 5.81
C THR A 97 -42.61 -19.58 4.50
N LEU A 98 -41.80 -20.06 3.55
CA LEU A 98 -41.52 -19.43 2.25
C LEU A 98 -42.56 -19.87 1.21
N GLY A 99 -43.62 -19.09 1.03
CA GLY A 99 -44.73 -19.47 0.16
C GLY A 99 -45.73 -20.45 0.81
N GLU A 100 -46.85 -20.69 0.14
CA GLU A 100 -47.86 -21.67 0.60
C GLU A 100 -47.31 -23.11 0.46
N GLY A 101 -46.98 -23.75 1.60
CA GLY A 101 -46.49 -25.12 1.62
C GLY A 101 -44.98 -25.26 1.31
N GLY A 102 -44.24 -24.17 1.32
CA GLY A 102 -42.79 -24.16 1.19
C GLY A 102 -42.07 -24.53 2.48
N ASP A 103 -40.74 -24.48 2.44
CA ASP A 103 -39.89 -24.77 3.59
C ASP A 103 -40.01 -23.65 4.65
N SER A 104 -39.86 -24.04 5.91
CA SER A 104 -39.95 -23.14 7.05
C SER A 104 -38.59 -22.97 7.70
N VAL A 105 -38.27 -21.74 8.09
CA VAL A 105 -37.03 -21.38 8.80
C VAL A 105 -37.39 -20.78 10.16
N SER A 106 -36.72 -21.21 11.22
CA SER A 106 -36.96 -20.68 12.56
C SER A 106 -36.24 -19.35 12.78
N GLY A 107 -36.72 -18.56 13.76
CA GLY A 107 -36.01 -17.35 14.19
C GLY A 107 -34.60 -17.63 14.66
N ALA A 108 -34.38 -18.77 15.33
CA ALA A 108 -33.05 -19.21 15.73
C ALA A 108 -32.13 -19.44 14.52
N ASP A 109 -32.59 -20.14 13.49
CA ASP A 109 -31.82 -20.39 12.26
C ASP A 109 -31.52 -19.11 11.48
N LEU A 110 -32.45 -18.14 11.53
CA LEU A 110 -32.29 -16.83 10.92
C LEU A 110 -31.38 -15.87 11.73
N GLY A 111 -30.89 -16.31 12.90
CA GLY A 111 -30.10 -15.46 13.80
C GLY A 111 -30.92 -14.27 14.33
N ALA A 112 -32.22 -14.46 14.53
CA ALA A 112 -33.12 -13.40 14.98
C ALA A 112 -32.86 -13.04 16.45
N GLN A 113 -32.80 -11.76 16.74
CA GLN A 113 -32.49 -11.23 18.05
C GLN A 113 -33.44 -10.08 18.42
N VAL A 114 -33.74 -9.99 19.71
CA VAL A 114 -34.36 -8.81 20.31
C VAL A 114 -33.52 -8.35 21.49
N ASP A 115 -33.50 -7.05 21.78
CA ASP A 115 -32.87 -6.59 23.02
C ASP A 115 -33.80 -6.84 24.21
N GLY A 116 -34.01 -8.14 24.48
CA GLY A 116 -34.88 -8.64 25.55
C GLY A 116 -34.47 -8.13 26.93
N THR A 117 -33.17 -7.95 27.15
CA THR A 117 -32.66 -7.45 28.43
C THR A 117 -33.07 -6.01 28.70
N GLN A 118 -32.88 -5.14 27.69
CA GLN A 118 -33.28 -3.73 27.80
C GLN A 118 -34.80 -3.59 27.87
N LEU A 119 -35.54 -4.33 27.03
CA LEU A 119 -37.02 -4.30 27.02
C LEU A 119 -37.60 -4.79 28.33
N ALA A 120 -37.13 -5.91 28.90
CA ALA A 120 -37.58 -6.47 30.17
C ALA A 120 -37.24 -5.55 31.35
N SER A 121 -36.07 -4.93 31.36
CA SER A 121 -35.68 -3.96 32.37
C SER A 121 -36.55 -2.70 32.29
N SER A 122 -36.78 -2.20 31.10
CA SER A 122 -37.67 -1.03 30.86
C SER A 122 -39.11 -1.36 31.24
N ALA A 123 -39.58 -2.58 30.95
CA ALA A 123 -40.91 -3.05 31.35
C ALA A 123 -41.07 -3.12 32.88
N PHE A 124 -40.04 -3.60 33.59
CA PHE A 124 -40.02 -3.65 35.04
C PHE A 124 -40.01 -2.23 35.64
N ASP A 125 -39.15 -1.34 35.15
CA ASP A 125 -39.04 0.03 35.63
C ASP A 125 -40.37 0.82 35.45
N ALA A 126 -40.99 0.65 34.28
CA ALA A 126 -42.29 1.29 33.99
C ALA A 126 -43.48 0.64 34.70
N ARG A 127 -43.45 -0.68 34.86
CA ARG A 127 -44.59 -1.49 35.36
C ARG A 127 -44.13 -2.56 36.36
N PRO A 128 -43.66 -2.16 37.55
CA PRO A 128 -43.34 -3.14 38.60
C PRO A 128 -44.61 -3.73 39.20
N ALA A 129 -44.58 -5.01 39.60
CA ALA A 129 -45.78 -5.72 40.09
C ALA A 129 -46.39 -5.11 41.38
N TRP A 130 -45.62 -4.36 42.16
CA TRP A 130 -46.12 -3.64 43.35
C TRP A 130 -47.00 -2.43 43.03
N ASN A 131 -46.89 -1.89 41.79
CA ASN A 131 -47.65 -0.72 41.35
C ASN A 131 -48.93 -1.14 40.61
N ILE A 132 -50.00 -1.39 41.32
CA ILE A 132 -51.27 -1.89 40.78
C ILE A 132 -51.94 -0.94 39.78
N THR A 133 -51.57 0.34 39.77
CA THR A 133 -52.12 1.33 38.81
C THR A 133 -51.55 1.17 37.39
N GLN A 134 -50.45 0.40 37.25
CA GLN A 134 -49.77 0.19 35.98
C GLN A 134 -49.95 -1.26 35.44
N TRP A 135 -50.84 -2.06 36.05
CA TRP A 135 -50.97 -3.48 35.71
C TRP A 135 -51.48 -3.77 34.29
N PHE A 136 -52.27 -2.92 33.76
CA PHE A 136 -52.92 -3.12 32.43
C PHE A 136 -52.52 -1.98 31.50
N GLY A 137 -51.36 -2.13 30.88
CA GLY A 137 -50.87 -1.18 29.87
C GLY A 137 -50.84 -1.80 28.48
N GLU A 138 -50.54 -0.97 27.48
CA GLU A 138 -50.41 -1.44 26.10
C GLU A 138 -49.21 -2.41 25.97
N PRO A 139 -49.25 -3.37 25.01
CA PRO A 139 -48.13 -4.23 24.71
C PRO A 139 -46.86 -3.41 24.40
N ILE A 140 -45.72 -3.88 24.86
CA ILE A 140 -44.40 -3.29 24.56
C ILE A 140 -43.92 -3.89 23.25
N ALA A 141 -43.64 -3.05 22.26
CA ALA A 141 -43.09 -3.48 20.98
C ALA A 141 -41.67 -3.99 21.20
N ALA A 142 -41.31 -5.08 20.52
CA ALA A 142 -40.01 -5.68 20.52
C ALA A 142 -39.45 -5.79 19.09
N PRO A 143 -38.66 -4.82 18.63
CA PRO A 143 -38.13 -4.85 17.27
C PRO A 143 -37.19 -6.04 17.10
N VAL A 144 -37.44 -6.82 16.03
CA VAL A 144 -36.62 -7.97 15.64
C VAL A 144 -35.48 -7.51 14.74
N ALA A 145 -34.27 -7.85 15.08
CA ALA A 145 -33.08 -7.71 14.24
C ALA A 145 -32.65 -9.10 13.75
N LEU A 146 -32.08 -9.17 12.55
CA LEU A 146 -31.44 -10.38 12.01
C LEU A 146 -29.94 -10.14 11.88
N ASP A 147 -29.17 -11.21 12.08
CA ASP A 147 -27.81 -11.28 11.53
C ASP A 147 -27.91 -11.59 10.04
N GLU A 148 -27.55 -10.64 9.19
CA GLU A 148 -27.76 -10.71 7.74
C GLU A 148 -27.05 -11.93 7.10
N ALA A 149 -25.84 -12.24 7.54
CA ALA A 149 -25.08 -13.36 7.02
C ALA A 149 -25.72 -14.71 7.40
N THR A 150 -26.14 -14.84 8.65
CA THR A 150 -26.82 -16.05 9.17
C THR A 150 -28.17 -16.22 8.48
N ALA A 151 -28.97 -15.16 8.37
CA ALA A 151 -30.26 -15.17 7.72
C ALA A 151 -30.18 -15.57 6.25
N THR A 152 -29.22 -14.97 5.50
CA THR A 152 -28.99 -15.31 4.11
C THR A 152 -28.59 -16.77 3.94
N ALA A 153 -27.72 -17.29 4.79
CA ALA A 153 -27.30 -18.70 4.75
C ALA A 153 -28.48 -19.66 5.04
N ALA A 154 -29.32 -19.33 6.03
CA ALA A 154 -30.49 -20.14 6.38
C ALA A 154 -31.54 -20.12 5.26
N LEU A 155 -31.84 -18.94 4.69
CA LEU A 155 -32.78 -18.78 3.58
C LEU A 155 -32.31 -19.52 2.34
N ARG A 156 -30.98 -19.45 2.05
CA ARG A 156 -30.37 -20.22 0.97
C ARG A 156 -30.52 -21.74 1.16
N GLY A 157 -30.36 -22.20 2.40
CA GLY A 157 -30.54 -23.63 2.74
C GLY A 157 -31.97 -24.10 2.57
N ALA A 158 -32.96 -23.27 2.97
CA ALA A 158 -34.38 -23.61 2.94
C ALA A 158 -35.02 -23.41 1.55
N ALA A 159 -34.58 -22.41 0.81
CA ALA A 159 -35.11 -22.06 -0.51
C ALA A 159 -34.09 -22.27 -1.64
N GLY A 160 -33.34 -23.38 -1.60
CA GLY A 160 -32.28 -23.66 -2.55
C GLY A 160 -32.69 -23.61 -4.00
N ASP A 161 -33.92 -24.00 -4.31
CA ASP A 161 -34.48 -23.95 -5.68
C ASP A 161 -34.73 -22.51 -6.17
N LEU A 162 -34.86 -21.56 -5.27
CA LEU A 162 -35.06 -20.11 -5.57
C LEU A 162 -33.74 -19.33 -5.54
N TYR A 163 -32.67 -19.96 -5.06
CA TYR A 163 -31.36 -19.29 -4.95
C TYR A 163 -30.55 -19.50 -6.21
N VAL A 164 -30.15 -18.41 -6.86
CA VAL A 164 -29.21 -18.41 -7.98
C VAL A 164 -27.88 -17.87 -7.46
N GLU A 165 -26.83 -18.71 -7.58
CA GLU A 165 -25.49 -18.29 -7.17
C GLU A 165 -24.99 -17.11 -8.00
N PRO A 166 -24.47 -16.07 -7.37
CA PRO A 166 -23.80 -15.00 -8.10
C PRO A 166 -22.52 -15.53 -8.76
N THR A 167 -22.22 -15.04 -9.96
CA THR A 167 -20.94 -15.31 -10.61
C THR A 167 -19.97 -14.21 -10.24
N ALA A 168 -18.84 -14.58 -9.66
CA ALA A 168 -17.79 -13.63 -9.29
C ALA A 168 -17.13 -13.00 -10.52
N ALA A 169 -16.73 -11.74 -10.41
CA ALA A 169 -15.87 -11.11 -11.40
C ALA A 169 -14.50 -11.78 -11.43
N SER A 170 -13.85 -11.77 -12.57
CA SER A 170 -12.51 -12.34 -12.75
C SER A 170 -11.64 -11.47 -13.62
N VAL A 171 -10.32 -11.62 -13.43
CA VAL A 171 -9.28 -10.92 -14.20
C VAL A 171 -8.44 -11.95 -14.94
N SER A 172 -8.24 -11.75 -16.22
CA SER A 172 -7.44 -12.66 -17.07
C SER A 172 -6.58 -11.87 -18.05
N PHE A 173 -5.43 -12.43 -18.45
CA PHE A 173 -4.57 -11.83 -19.46
C PHE A 173 -4.98 -12.29 -20.86
N ASP A 174 -5.26 -11.35 -21.77
CA ASP A 174 -5.73 -11.66 -23.15
C ASP A 174 -4.61 -11.80 -24.18
N GLY A 175 -3.34 -11.71 -23.74
CA GLY A 175 -2.14 -11.68 -24.58
C GLY A 175 -1.53 -10.29 -24.75
N SER A 176 -2.23 -9.22 -24.36
CA SER A 176 -1.76 -7.84 -24.43
C SER A 176 -1.97 -7.08 -23.12
N SER A 177 -3.06 -7.36 -22.42
CA SER A 177 -3.47 -6.68 -21.19
C SER A 177 -4.31 -7.60 -20.30
N TYR A 178 -4.42 -7.22 -19.03
CA TYR A 178 -5.40 -7.83 -18.13
C TYR A 178 -6.78 -7.23 -18.41
N VAL A 179 -7.74 -8.12 -18.64
CA VAL A 179 -9.13 -7.81 -18.95
C VAL A 179 -10.05 -8.36 -17.87
N VAL A 180 -11.21 -7.72 -17.70
CA VAL A 180 -12.20 -8.07 -16.67
C VAL A 180 -13.35 -8.85 -17.31
N SER A 181 -13.72 -9.96 -16.70
CA SER A 181 -15.03 -10.57 -16.88
C SER A 181 -15.91 -10.09 -15.72
N PRO A 182 -17.01 -9.36 -15.98
CA PRO A 182 -17.81 -8.77 -14.93
C PRO A 182 -18.53 -9.81 -14.07
N ASP A 183 -18.87 -9.45 -12.84
CA ASP A 183 -19.74 -10.25 -12.00
C ASP A 183 -21.17 -10.25 -12.53
N VAL A 184 -21.87 -11.34 -12.23
CA VAL A 184 -23.30 -11.43 -12.49
C VAL A 184 -23.98 -11.65 -11.14
N PRO A 185 -24.88 -10.73 -10.74
CA PRO A 185 -25.64 -10.90 -9.52
C PRO A 185 -26.45 -12.21 -9.54
N GLY A 186 -26.45 -12.89 -8.42
CA GLY A 186 -27.36 -13.98 -8.16
C GLY A 186 -28.76 -13.49 -7.80
N ALA A 187 -29.59 -14.39 -7.35
CA ALA A 187 -30.92 -14.09 -6.79
C ALA A 187 -31.15 -14.94 -5.54
N GLY A 188 -31.79 -14.36 -4.54
CA GLY A 188 -32.10 -15.05 -3.30
C GLY A 188 -33.32 -14.43 -2.61
N VAL A 189 -33.86 -15.09 -1.62
CA VAL A 189 -34.94 -14.56 -0.80
C VAL A 189 -34.43 -13.41 0.04
N ASP A 190 -35.15 -12.30 0.03
CA ASP A 190 -34.82 -11.11 0.81
C ASP A 190 -34.84 -11.41 2.32
N PRO A 191 -33.73 -11.30 3.06
CA PRO A 191 -33.70 -11.44 4.51
C PRO A 191 -34.65 -10.45 5.22
N GLU A 192 -34.88 -9.27 4.63
CA GLU A 192 -35.75 -8.26 5.18
C GLU A 192 -37.23 -8.67 5.13
N ALA A 193 -37.63 -9.39 4.05
CA ALA A 193 -38.96 -9.98 3.99
C ALA A 193 -39.16 -11.04 5.08
N ALA A 194 -38.15 -11.86 5.36
CA ALA A 194 -38.16 -12.84 6.46
C ALA A 194 -38.22 -12.14 7.83
N ARG A 195 -37.45 -11.04 8.03
CA ARG A 195 -37.49 -10.23 9.24
C ARG A 195 -38.89 -9.65 9.47
N ALA A 196 -39.49 -9.08 8.44
CA ALA A 196 -40.84 -8.50 8.52
C ALA A 196 -41.89 -9.58 8.86
N GLY A 197 -41.75 -10.78 8.27
CA GLY A 197 -42.60 -11.92 8.61
C GLY A 197 -42.47 -12.34 10.07
N LEU A 198 -41.23 -12.52 10.59
CA LEU A 198 -40.97 -12.79 12.00
C LEU A 198 -41.53 -11.72 12.91
N GLN A 199 -41.33 -10.43 12.60
CA GLN A 199 -41.87 -9.31 13.37
C GLN A 199 -43.38 -9.39 13.46
N SER A 200 -44.06 -9.63 12.33
CA SER A 200 -45.51 -9.73 12.26
C SER A 200 -46.07 -10.88 13.09
N ALA A 201 -45.44 -12.08 12.96
CA ALA A 201 -45.83 -13.24 13.78
C ALA A 201 -45.57 -13.00 15.26
N PHE A 202 -44.45 -12.41 15.60
CA PHE A 202 -44.07 -12.09 16.97
C PHE A 202 -45.02 -11.12 17.62
N ASP A 203 -45.36 -9.99 16.94
CA ASP A 203 -46.26 -8.98 17.45
C ASP A 203 -47.71 -9.48 17.57
N SER A 204 -48.15 -10.35 16.66
CA SER A 204 -49.49 -10.97 16.72
C SER A 204 -49.61 -12.15 17.72
N GLY A 205 -48.48 -12.57 18.31
CA GLY A 205 -48.41 -13.71 19.22
C GLY A 205 -48.59 -15.08 18.54
N THR A 206 -48.46 -15.15 17.19
CA THR A 206 -48.44 -16.41 16.44
C THR A 206 -47.02 -17.01 16.41
N THR A 207 -46.89 -18.30 16.11
CA THR A 207 -45.63 -18.99 16.00
C THR A 207 -45.14 -19.18 14.59
N ASP A 208 -45.95 -18.80 13.64
CA ASP A 208 -45.70 -18.99 12.21
C ASP A 208 -46.18 -17.79 11.40
N ALA A 209 -45.43 -17.42 10.41
CA ALA A 209 -45.77 -16.48 9.35
C ALA A 209 -45.51 -17.13 8.01
N VAL A 210 -46.42 -16.90 7.06
CA VAL A 210 -46.18 -17.25 5.66
C VAL A 210 -45.84 -15.95 4.92
N ILE A 211 -44.68 -15.94 4.24
CA ILE A 211 -44.28 -14.80 3.43
C ILE A 211 -44.23 -15.24 1.95
N ASP A 212 -44.56 -14.30 1.04
CA ASP A 212 -44.30 -14.52 -0.37
C ASP A 212 -42.77 -14.25 -0.61
N PRO A 213 -42.01 -15.26 -1.10
CA PRO A 213 -40.57 -15.08 -1.25
C PRO A 213 -40.25 -14.16 -2.43
N GLU A 214 -40.12 -12.87 -2.14
CA GLU A 214 -39.61 -11.90 -3.10
C GLU A 214 -38.11 -12.12 -3.30
N LEU A 215 -37.70 -12.25 -4.59
CA LEU A 215 -36.28 -12.45 -4.92
C LEU A 215 -35.57 -11.11 -5.08
N THR A 216 -34.50 -10.95 -4.36
CA THR A 216 -33.59 -9.80 -4.44
C THR A 216 -32.24 -10.20 -5.05
N PRO A 217 -31.53 -9.29 -5.72
CA PRO A 217 -30.19 -9.55 -6.22
C PRO A 217 -29.22 -9.86 -5.08
N VAL A 218 -28.51 -10.98 -5.23
CA VAL A 218 -27.37 -11.34 -4.34
C VAL A 218 -26.09 -10.91 -5.03
N THR A 219 -25.33 -10.02 -4.39
CA THR A 219 -24.06 -9.54 -4.93
C THR A 219 -22.98 -10.61 -4.83
N ALA A 220 -22.14 -10.69 -5.85
CA ALA A 220 -20.95 -11.54 -5.80
C ALA A 220 -19.93 -10.98 -4.80
N LEU A 221 -19.19 -11.88 -4.15
CA LEU A 221 -18.14 -11.49 -3.20
C LEU A 221 -17.02 -10.71 -3.90
N THR A 222 -16.64 -11.16 -5.12
CA THR A 222 -15.71 -10.45 -5.98
C THR A 222 -16.49 -9.65 -7.00
N THR A 223 -16.47 -8.33 -6.86
CA THR A 223 -17.26 -7.42 -7.72
C THR A 223 -16.48 -6.98 -8.96
N THR A 224 -17.21 -6.52 -9.98
CA THR A 224 -16.63 -5.94 -11.20
C THR A 224 -15.72 -4.76 -10.87
N ALA A 225 -16.10 -3.90 -9.93
CA ALA A 225 -15.28 -2.76 -9.51
C ALA A 225 -13.91 -3.20 -8.94
N ALA A 226 -13.90 -4.23 -8.09
CA ALA A 226 -12.65 -4.78 -7.55
C ALA A 226 -11.77 -5.40 -8.68
N ALA A 227 -12.39 -6.06 -9.64
CA ALA A 227 -11.70 -6.63 -10.80
C ALA A 227 -11.12 -5.54 -11.73
N GLU A 228 -11.83 -4.45 -11.95
CA GLU A 228 -11.35 -3.29 -12.72
C GLU A 228 -10.15 -2.62 -12.06
N GLU A 229 -10.18 -2.44 -10.74
CA GLU A 229 -9.06 -1.90 -9.97
C GLU A 229 -7.83 -2.81 -10.05
N ALA A 230 -8.02 -4.12 -9.86
CA ALA A 230 -6.94 -5.10 -9.97
C ALA A 230 -6.36 -5.15 -11.40
N ALA A 231 -7.18 -5.15 -12.43
CA ALA A 231 -6.73 -5.14 -13.82
C ALA A 231 -5.99 -3.85 -14.18
N ALA A 232 -6.45 -2.70 -13.72
CA ALA A 232 -5.78 -1.41 -13.92
C ALA A 232 -4.39 -1.40 -13.25
N SER A 233 -4.30 -1.88 -12.01
CA SER A 233 -3.04 -2.00 -11.28
C SER A 233 -2.05 -2.93 -11.98
N LEU A 234 -2.49 -4.12 -12.38
CA LEU A 234 -1.68 -5.08 -13.13
C LEU A 234 -1.20 -4.52 -14.47
N ASN A 235 -2.07 -3.86 -15.22
CA ASN A 235 -1.70 -3.26 -16.50
C ASN A 235 -0.68 -2.12 -16.35
N SER A 236 -0.82 -1.30 -15.30
CA SER A 236 0.16 -0.27 -14.98
C SER A 236 1.51 -0.89 -14.57
N MET A 237 1.48 -1.97 -13.78
CA MET A 237 2.69 -2.68 -13.36
C MET A 237 3.43 -3.26 -14.57
N LEU A 238 2.73 -3.89 -15.53
CA LEU A 238 3.34 -4.51 -16.72
C LEU A 238 4.18 -3.52 -17.55
N ASP A 239 3.84 -2.23 -17.55
CA ASP A 239 4.59 -1.19 -18.28
C ASP A 239 5.98 -0.94 -17.67
N GLY A 240 6.14 -1.21 -16.39
CA GLY A 240 7.37 -1.00 -15.63
C GLY A 240 8.23 -2.24 -15.43
N VAL A 241 7.74 -3.45 -15.71
CA VAL A 241 8.45 -4.71 -15.39
C VAL A 241 9.79 -4.78 -16.09
N GLY A 242 10.85 -4.90 -15.31
CA GLY A 242 12.21 -5.02 -15.83
C GLY A 242 13.28 -4.97 -14.76
N PHE A 243 14.52 -5.17 -15.21
CA PHE A 243 15.69 -5.08 -14.36
C PHE A 243 16.41 -3.77 -14.60
N TYR A 244 16.71 -3.05 -13.52
CA TYR A 244 17.22 -1.69 -13.53
C TYR A 244 18.62 -1.61 -12.96
N VAL A 245 19.46 -0.78 -13.57
CA VAL A 245 20.73 -0.34 -13.00
C VAL A 245 20.61 1.14 -12.67
N GLY A 246 20.58 1.47 -11.39
CA GLY A 246 20.16 2.81 -10.97
C GLY A 246 18.74 3.11 -11.42
N ASP A 247 18.56 4.16 -12.21
CA ASP A 247 17.26 4.53 -12.78
C ASP A 247 17.08 4.09 -14.25
N GLU A 248 18.12 3.50 -14.85
CA GLU A 248 18.08 2.96 -16.20
C GLU A 248 17.37 1.60 -16.22
N ARG A 249 16.28 1.46 -17.00
CA ARG A 249 15.66 0.17 -17.29
C ARG A 249 16.54 -0.61 -18.27
N THR A 250 17.57 -1.25 -17.75
CA THR A 250 18.61 -1.90 -18.56
C THR A 250 18.11 -3.13 -19.30
N VAL A 251 17.29 -3.94 -18.64
CA VAL A 251 16.67 -5.13 -19.25
C VAL A 251 15.15 -5.02 -19.13
N PRO A 252 14.48 -4.44 -20.12
CA PRO A 252 13.04 -4.40 -20.16
C PRO A 252 12.47 -5.80 -20.39
N VAL A 253 11.38 -6.13 -19.73
CA VAL A 253 10.62 -7.37 -19.93
C VAL A 253 9.35 -7.01 -20.69
N ASP A 254 9.02 -7.76 -21.72
CA ASP A 254 7.77 -7.55 -22.46
C ASP A 254 6.55 -7.98 -21.65
N ARG A 255 5.39 -7.39 -21.96
CA ARG A 255 4.15 -7.57 -21.19
C ARG A 255 3.69 -9.04 -21.12
N ALA A 256 3.84 -9.77 -22.21
CA ALA A 256 3.39 -11.18 -22.26
C ALA A 256 4.27 -12.08 -21.39
N THR A 257 5.60 -11.87 -21.46
CA THR A 257 6.56 -12.56 -20.59
C THR A 257 6.30 -12.20 -19.13
N ALA A 258 6.16 -10.91 -18.79
CA ALA A 258 5.88 -10.47 -17.43
C ALA A 258 4.55 -11.04 -16.90
N ALA A 259 3.49 -11.03 -17.71
CA ALA A 259 2.21 -11.60 -17.33
C ALA A 259 2.28 -13.13 -17.10
N SER A 260 3.15 -13.84 -17.84
CA SER A 260 3.34 -15.29 -17.65
C SER A 260 3.95 -15.66 -16.30
N TRP A 261 4.58 -14.73 -15.61
CA TRP A 261 5.13 -14.91 -14.27
C TRP A 261 4.09 -14.78 -13.16
N LEU A 262 2.96 -14.13 -13.48
CA LEU A 262 1.95 -13.74 -12.52
C LEU A 262 0.76 -14.69 -12.50
N THR A 263 0.29 -14.99 -11.32
CA THR A 263 -0.99 -15.66 -11.09
C THR A 263 -1.88 -14.72 -10.29
N VAL A 264 -3.10 -14.50 -10.80
CA VAL A 264 -4.13 -13.68 -10.16
C VAL A 264 -5.14 -14.63 -9.54
N GLY A 265 -5.22 -14.66 -8.23
CA GLY A 265 -6.18 -15.42 -7.43
C GLY A 265 -7.17 -14.49 -6.72
N THR A 266 -8.17 -15.11 -6.06
CA THR A 266 -9.10 -14.41 -5.18
C THR A 266 -8.98 -14.98 -3.77
N LYS A 267 -9.05 -14.11 -2.76
CA LYS A 267 -9.09 -14.47 -1.34
C LYS A 267 -10.52 -14.76 -0.89
N ASP A 268 -10.65 -15.31 0.31
CA ASP A 268 -11.94 -15.62 0.92
C ASP A 268 -12.81 -14.36 1.18
N ASP A 269 -12.19 -13.18 1.23
CA ASP A 269 -12.89 -11.89 1.37
C ASP A 269 -13.29 -11.25 0.03
N GLY A 270 -13.05 -11.94 -1.10
CA GLY A 270 -13.34 -11.47 -2.44
C GLY A 270 -12.31 -10.52 -3.04
N SER A 271 -11.26 -10.17 -2.33
CA SER A 271 -10.15 -9.36 -2.85
C SER A 271 -9.24 -10.19 -3.75
N PHE A 272 -8.55 -9.51 -4.68
CA PHE A 272 -7.57 -10.18 -5.54
C PHE A 272 -6.23 -10.34 -4.84
N GLU A 273 -5.56 -11.45 -5.11
CA GLU A 273 -4.19 -11.73 -4.71
C GLU A 273 -3.33 -11.97 -5.93
N ILE A 274 -2.18 -11.31 -5.96
CA ILE A 274 -1.20 -11.46 -7.03
C ILE A 274 -0.02 -12.25 -6.46
N THR A 275 0.35 -13.31 -7.13
CA THR A 275 1.58 -14.07 -6.83
C THR A 275 2.42 -14.16 -8.09
N ALA A 276 3.75 -14.29 -7.92
CA ALA A 276 4.67 -14.46 -9.04
C ALA A 276 5.49 -15.74 -8.85
N ASP A 277 5.79 -16.42 -9.96
CA ASP A 277 6.56 -17.68 -9.95
C ASP A 277 8.05 -17.39 -10.19
N PRO A 278 8.92 -17.57 -9.18
CA PRO A 278 10.35 -17.41 -9.34
C PRO A 278 10.97 -18.32 -10.42
N ALA A 279 10.39 -19.51 -10.62
CA ALA A 279 10.89 -20.44 -11.64
C ALA A 279 10.63 -19.94 -13.06
N ALA A 280 9.54 -19.21 -13.26
CA ALA A 280 9.22 -18.57 -14.53
C ALA A 280 10.10 -17.34 -14.80
N ILE A 281 10.59 -16.65 -13.75
CA ILE A 281 11.50 -15.49 -13.84
C ILE A 281 12.94 -15.92 -14.12
N GLN A 282 13.38 -17.07 -13.57
CA GLN A 282 14.76 -17.54 -13.60
C GLN A 282 15.39 -17.55 -15.00
N PRO A 283 14.73 -18.00 -16.09
CA PRO A 283 15.32 -17.98 -17.43
C PRO A 283 15.77 -16.60 -17.91
N VAL A 284 15.05 -15.54 -17.51
CA VAL A 284 15.44 -14.15 -17.84
C VAL A 284 16.61 -13.72 -16.95
N VAL A 285 16.60 -14.09 -15.66
CA VAL A 285 17.72 -13.81 -14.73
C VAL A 285 19.02 -14.42 -15.22
N ASP A 286 18.99 -15.62 -15.80
CA ASP A 286 20.17 -16.29 -16.34
C ASP A 286 20.82 -15.53 -17.52
N THR A 287 20.07 -14.66 -18.20
CA THR A 287 20.59 -13.82 -19.30
C THR A 287 21.19 -12.50 -18.83
N LEU A 288 20.93 -12.09 -17.58
CA LEU A 288 21.30 -10.75 -17.07
C LEU A 288 22.81 -10.47 -17.17
N PRO A 289 23.75 -11.39 -16.86
CA PRO A 289 25.17 -11.07 -16.97
C PRO A 289 25.55 -10.61 -18.37
N GLY A 290 25.02 -11.31 -19.40
CA GLY A 290 25.31 -10.95 -20.80
C GLY A 290 24.67 -9.64 -21.28
N LEU A 291 23.64 -9.14 -20.59
CA LEU A 291 22.90 -7.92 -20.94
C LEU A 291 23.31 -6.71 -20.08
N VAL A 292 23.84 -6.96 -18.90
CA VAL A 292 24.16 -5.93 -17.90
C VAL A 292 25.65 -5.62 -17.87
N ASP A 293 26.49 -6.65 -17.94
CA ASP A 293 27.94 -6.48 -17.84
C ASP A 293 28.49 -5.73 -19.06
N ARG A 294 29.34 -4.79 -18.80
CA ARG A 294 30.09 -4.07 -19.82
C ARG A 294 31.49 -3.73 -19.33
N ALA A 295 32.50 -3.88 -20.19
CA ALA A 295 33.82 -3.38 -19.91
C ALA A 295 33.84 -1.84 -19.91
N PRO A 296 34.75 -1.20 -19.13
CA PRO A 296 34.94 0.24 -19.23
C PRO A 296 35.47 0.61 -20.61
N VAL A 297 35.01 1.74 -21.15
CA VAL A 297 35.56 2.34 -22.35
C VAL A 297 36.42 3.52 -21.91
N ASN A 298 37.74 3.41 -22.05
CA ASN A 298 38.67 4.47 -21.67
C ASN A 298 38.41 5.73 -22.49
N GLY A 299 38.49 6.86 -21.85
CA GLY A 299 38.27 8.17 -22.44
C GLY A 299 39.54 9.03 -22.49
N VAL A 300 39.44 10.14 -23.18
CA VAL A 300 40.42 11.22 -23.22
C VAL A 300 39.72 12.53 -22.87
N VAL A 301 40.32 13.27 -21.94
CA VAL A 301 39.89 14.65 -21.67
C VAL A 301 41.02 15.60 -21.98
N PHE A 302 40.66 16.79 -22.46
CA PHE A 302 41.66 17.83 -22.73
C PHE A 302 41.64 18.85 -21.60
N ALA A 303 42.85 19.24 -21.17
CA ALA A 303 43.00 20.22 -20.10
C ALA A 303 43.94 21.36 -20.55
N ASN A 304 43.84 22.52 -19.87
CA ASN A 304 44.82 23.58 -19.96
C ASN A 304 46.01 23.33 -19.01
N ALA A 305 47.02 24.15 -19.07
CA ALA A 305 48.25 24.00 -18.24
C ALA A 305 47.98 24.16 -16.73
N ALA A 306 46.85 24.74 -16.33
CA ALA A 306 46.45 24.80 -14.94
C ALA A 306 45.77 23.49 -14.47
N GLY A 307 45.56 22.53 -15.36
CA GLY A 307 44.90 21.26 -15.07
C GLY A 307 43.37 21.36 -15.08
N GLU A 308 42.82 22.47 -15.58
CA GLU A 308 41.39 22.64 -15.74
C GLU A 308 40.92 21.92 -17.03
N VAL A 309 39.92 21.04 -16.92
CA VAL A 309 39.36 20.33 -18.06
C VAL A 309 38.61 21.30 -18.94
N ILE A 310 38.99 21.36 -20.22
CA ILE A 310 38.43 22.25 -21.23
C ILE A 310 37.57 21.53 -22.28
N ASP A 311 37.72 20.19 -22.36
CA ASP A 311 36.87 19.32 -23.19
C ASP A 311 36.82 17.92 -22.58
N ASP A 312 35.61 17.45 -22.28
CA ASP A 312 35.30 16.13 -21.72
C ASP A 312 34.37 15.31 -22.62
N SER A 313 34.23 15.71 -23.88
CA SER A 313 33.29 15.07 -24.84
C SER A 313 33.62 13.59 -25.08
N ASP A 314 34.84 13.15 -24.80
CA ASP A 314 35.30 11.76 -24.89
C ASP A 314 35.82 11.25 -23.54
N ALA A 315 35.14 11.62 -22.45
CA ALA A 315 35.56 11.23 -21.09
C ALA A 315 35.52 9.71 -20.82
N GLY A 316 34.95 8.96 -21.76
CA GLY A 316 34.80 7.51 -21.66
C GLY A 316 33.54 7.09 -20.92
N LEU A 317 33.46 5.81 -20.60
CA LEU A 317 32.28 5.23 -19.98
C LEU A 317 32.69 4.17 -18.97
N ASP A 318 32.22 4.30 -17.75
CA ASP A 318 32.42 3.29 -16.72
C ASP A 318 31.91 1.91 -17.13
N GLY A 319 32.67 0.90 -16.83
CA GLY A 319 32.23 -0.48 -16.88
C GLY A 319 31.29 -0.81 -15.72
N ARG A 320 30.62 -1.91 -15.83
CA ARG A 320 29.80 -2.46 -14.74
C ARG A 320 29.76 -3.97 -14.82
N THR A 321 29.67 -4.61 -13.67
CA THR A 321 29.56 -6.07 -13.55
C THR A 321 28.44 -6.39 -12.56
N LEU A 322 27.57 -7.32 -12.90
CA LEU A 322 26.55 -7.82 -12.00
C LEU A 322 27.21 -8.67 -10.91
N SER A 323 26.98 -8.32 -9.64
CA SER A 323 27.67 -8.94 -8.50
C SER A 323 27.30 -10.42 -8.33
N SER A 324 26.03 -10.77 -8.49
CA SER A 324 25.48 -12.12 -8.47
C SER A 324 24.10 -12.15 -9.08
N THR A 325 23.67 -13.31 -9.56
CA THR A 325 22.28 -13.60 -9.96
C THR A 325 21.50 -14.33 -8.88
N ASP A 326 22.17 -14.74 -7.79
CA ASP A 326 21.55 -15.52 -6.72
C ASP A 326 20.42 -14.75 -6.03
N GLY A 327 19.28 -15.41 -5.89
CA GLY A 327 18.11 -14.83 -5.21
C GLY A 327 17.34 -13.76 -5.99
N ILE A 328 17.82 -13.32 -7.16
CA ILE A 328 17.15 -12.27 -7.96
C ILE A 328 15.73 -12.70 -8.34
N ALA A 329 15.56 -13.94 -8.86
CA ALA A 329 14.26 -14.42 -9.27
C ALA A 329 13.25 -14.47 -8.10
N ALA A 330 13.68 -14.94 -6.93
CA ALA A 330 12.84 -14.99 -5.73
C ALA A 330 12.48 -13.59 -5.22
N GLY A 331 13.50 -12.72 -5.10
CA GLY A 331 13.28 -11.33 -4.66
C GLY A 331 12.40 -10.55 -5.63
N PHE A 332 12.53 -10.76 -6.94
CA PHE A 332 11.66 -10.10 -7.90
C PHE A 332 10.23 -10.63 -7.85
N ALA A 333 10.04 -11.94 -7.63
CA ALA A 333 8.71 -12.51 -7.44
C ALA A 333 8.00 -11.89 -6.22
N GLU A 334 8.70 -11.71 -5.10
CA GLU A 334 8.17 -11.03 -3.91
C GLU A 334 7.80 -9.58 -4.19
N GLN A 335 8.63 -8.82 -4.93
CA GLN A 335 8.33 -7.44 -5.31
C GLN A 335 7.11 -7.34 -6.22
N LEU A 336 7.01 -8.18 -7.25
CA LEU A 336 5.87 -8.22 -8.16
C LEU A 336 4.56 -8.52 -7.43
N ALA A 337 4.59 -9.40 -6.42
CA ALA A 337 3.43 -9.68 -5.59
C ALA A 337 2.92 -8.45 -4.80
N THR A 338 3.79 -7.47 -4.55
CA THR A 338 3.43 -6.19 -3.92
C THR A 338 3.12 -5.07 -4.92
N GLY A 339 3.22 -5.34 -6.23
CA GLY A 339 2.99 -4.36 -7.29
C GLY A 339 4.23 -3.56 -7.71
N ASP A 340 5.42 -3.87 -7.17
CA ASP A 340 6.67 -3.20 -7.59
C ASP A 340 7.28 -3.91 -8.80
N ALA A 341 7.29 -3.20 -9.93
CA ALA A 341 7.71 -3.69 -11.24
C ALA A 341 9.22 -3.54 -11.51
N ALA A 342 9.94 -2.75 -10.71
CA ALA A 342 11.31 -2.35 -10.99
C ALA A 342 12.32 -3.09 -10.09
N TYR A 343 12.91 -4.15 -10.57
CA TYR A 343 13.96 -4.84 -9.82
C TYR A 343 15.32 -4.16 -10.02
N ARG A 344 15.88 -3.60 -8.94
CA ARG A 344 17.20 -2.94 -8.97
C ARG A 344 18.31 -3.96 -8.81
N LEU A 345 19.16 -4.05 -9.84
CA LEU A 345 20.27 -5.01 -9.88
C LEU A 345 21.44 -4.55 -9.01
N PRO A 346 22.07 -5.46 -8.25
CA PRO A 346 23.30 -5.19 -7.53
C PRO A 346 24.49 -5.23 -8.50
N VAL A 347 24.91 -4.06 -9.00
CA VAL A 347 26.06 -3.94 -9.89
C VAL A 347 27.24 -3.31 -9.19
N GLU A 348 28.45 -3.77 -9.55
CA GLU A 348 29.72 -3.14 -9.20
C GLU A 348 30.18 -2.29 -10.38
N VAL A 349 30.55 -1.04 -10.11
CA VAL A 349 31.10 -0.13 -11.11
C VAL A 349 32.59 -0.46 -11.30
N VAL A 350 32.98 -0.65 -12.55
CA VAL A 350 34.40 -0.74 -12.95
C VAL A 350 34.79 0.63 -13.50
N PRO A 351 35.57 1.42 -12.74
CA PRO A 351 35.87 2.79 -13.14
C PRO A 351 36.59 2.86 -14.49
N VAL A 352 36.21 3.83 -15.31
CA VAL A 352 36.91 4.18 -16.54
C VAL A 352 38.32 4.71 -16.21
N THR A 353 39.28 4.45 -17.06
CA THR A 353 40.57 5.14 -17.07
C THR A 353 40.50 6.28 -18.07
N THR A 354 40.62 7.51 -17.59
CA THR A 354 40.61 8.70 -18.45
C THR A 354 42.02 9.26 -18.58
N GLU A 355 42.52 9.38 -19.80
CA GLU A 355 43.76 10.06 -20.10
C GLU A 355 43.54 11.55 -20.17
N THR A 356 44.36 12.34 -19.47
CA THR A 356 44.32 13.80 -19.56
C THR A 356 45.40 14.31 -20.47
N ILE A 357 45.03 14.99 -21.53
CA ILE A 357 45.99 15.58 -22.49
C ILE A 357 45.92 17.11 -22.33
N THR A 358 47.08 17.71 -22.00
CA THR A 358 47.19 19.19 -22.01
C THR A 358 47.47 19.70 -23.41
N ARG A 359 46.74 20.70 -23.89
CA ARG A 359 46.91 21.31 -25.19
C ARG A 359 47.42 22.75 -25.10
N LEU A 360 48.39 23.06 -25.95
CA LEU A 360 48.97 24.38 -26.05
C LEU A 360 49.19 24.75 -27.50
N LEU A 361 48.77 25.96 -27.92
CA LEU A 361 49.13 26.64 -29.13
C LEU A 361 50.34 27.56 -28.85
N GLU A 362 51.51 27.22 -29.30
CA GLU A 362 52.71 28.05 -29.09
C GLU A 362 53.09 28.77 -30.40
N VAL A 363 53.16 30.10 -30.35
CA VAL A 363 53.54 30.95 -31.44
C VAL A 363 54.90 31.52 -31.20
N ASP A 364 55.91 31.07 -31.95
CA ASP A 364 57.24 31.67 -32.00
C ASP A 364 57.28 32.77 -33.05
N LEU A 365 57.37 34.03 -32.60
CA LEU A 365 57.43 35.20 -33.47
C LEU A 365 58.77 35.33 -34.20
N SER A 366 59.85 34.80 -33.65
CA SER A 366 61.18 34.84 -34.29
C SER A 366 61.26 33.87 -35.45
N GLU A 367 60.65 32.71 -35.34
CA GLU A 367 60.54 31.71 -36.41
C GLU A 367 59.33 31.87 -37.30
N GLN A 368 58.39 32.74 -36.92
CA GLN A 368 57.08 32.91 -37.57
C GLN A 368 56.37 31.56 -37.74
N ARG A 369 56.30 30.81 -36.63
CA ARG A 369 55.84 29.44 -36.61
C ARG A 369 54.84 29.22 -35.49
N LEU A 370 53.84 28.43 -35.77
CA LEU A 370 52.90 27.88 -34.79
C LEU A 370 53.29 26.42 -34.53
N TYR A 371 53.30 26.07 -33.27
CA TYR A 371 53.47 24.72 -32.77
C TYR A 371 52.21 24.29 -32.03
N LEU A 372 51.67 23.12 -32.39
CA LEU A 372 50.64 22.45 -31.60
C LEU A 372 51.35 21.51 -30.66
N LYS A 373 51.09 21.61 -29.38
CA LYS A 373 51.68 20.77 -28.35
C LYS A 373 50.60 19.99 -27.55
N GLU A 374 50.85 18.70 -27.37
CA GLU A 374 50.12 17.83 -26.44
C GLU A 374 51.07 17.29 -25.40
N ASN A 375 50.74 17.47 -24.12
CA ASN A 375 51.60 17.08 -22.98
C ASN A 375 53.02 17.61 -23.11
N GLY A 376 53.17 18.82 -23.67
CA GLY A 376 54.44 19.48 -23.91
C GLY A 376 55.20 19.01 -25.16
N ALA A 377 54.79 17.92 -25.80
CA ALA A 377 55.40 17.44 -27.05
C ALA A 377 54.78 18.15 -28.28
N VAL A 378 55.62 18.47 -29.26
CA VAL A 378 55.12 19.05 -30.53
C VAL A 378 54.47 17.94 -31.36
N VAL A 379 53.18 18.08 -31.66
CA VAL A 379 52.39 17.12 -32.45
C VAL A 379 52.24 17.59 -33.92
N ASP A 380 52.27 18.91 -34.19
CA ASP A 380 52.32 19.48 -35.52
C ASP A 380 52.92 20.89 -35.46
N SER A 381 53.42 21.41 -36.59
CA SER A 381 53.87 22.80 -36.69
C SER A 381 53.91 23.29 -38.15
N TRP A 382 53.72 24.59 -38.39
CA TRP A 382 53.83 25.23 -39.69
C TRP A 382 54.12 26.72 -39.57
N LEU A 383 54.58 27.29 -40.68
CA LEU A 383 54.81 28.74 -40.79
C LEU A 383 53.50 29.49 -40.80
N VAL A 384 53.45 30.56 -40.06
CA VAL A 384 52.33 31.47 -39.94
C VAL A 384 52.71 32.90 -40.39
N SER A 385 51.77 33.79 -40.40
CA SER A 385 51.98 35.19 -40.64
C SER A 385 51.44 35.99 -39.45
N THR A 386 52.35 36.67 -38.71
CA THR A 386 51.99 37.45 -37.53
C THR A 386 51.92 38.94 -37.78
N GLY A 387 51.71 39.76 -36.73
CA GLY A 387 51.62 41.20 -36.80
C GLY A 387 52.87 41.86 -37.34
N ARG A 388 52.72 42.82 -38.30
CA ARG A 388 53.79 43.62 -38.83
C ARG A 388 54.31 44.65 -37.83
N PRO A 389 55.53 45.22 -38.03
CA PRO A 389 56.08 46.19 -37.10
C PRO A 389 55.11 47.36 -36.84
N GLY A 390 54.84 47.67 -35.58
CA GLY A 390 53.89 48.68 -35.16
C GLY A 390 52.42 48.18 -35.01
N ALA A 391 52.14 47.00 -35.50
CA ALA A 391 50.86 46.29 -35.32
C ALA A 391 51.17 44.84 -34.85
N ASP A 392 51.93 44.71 -33.78
CA ASP A 392 52.57 43.48 -33.31
C ASP A 392 51.55 42.50 -32.71
N THR A 393 51.76 41.22 -32.97
CA THR A 393 51.12 40.15 -32.16
C THR A 393 51.75 40.23 -30.75
N GLN A 394 50.92 40.39 -29.77
CA GLN A 394 51.38 40.59 -28.36
C GLN A 394 51.91 39.28 -27.76
N THR A 395 53.11 39.37 -27.14
CA THR A 395 53.65 38.24 -26.41
C THR A 395 52.95 38.03 -25.08
N GLY A 396 52.79 36.79 -24.63
CA GLY A 396 52.14 36.47 -23.35
C GLY A 396 51.53 35.12 -23.34
N TYR A 397 50.86 34.83 -22.23
CA TYR A 397 50.06 33.64 -22.04
C TYR A 397 48.57 34.01 -22.10
N TYR A 398 47.83 33.33 -22.93
CA TYR A 398 46.43 33.58 -23.20
C TYR A 398 45.69 32.26 -23.27
N THR A 399 44.38 32.33 -23.48
CA THR A 399 43.52 31.16 -23.78
C THR A 399 42.60 31.49 -24.96
N ILE A 400 42.22 30.50 -25.72
CA ILE A 400 41.14 30.64 -26.71
C ILE A 400 39.85 30.98 -26.00
N GLY A 401 39.31 32.17 -26.22
CA GLY A 401 38.07 32.64 -25.65
C GLY A 401 36.85 32.36 -26.53
N TRP A 402 36.83 32.97 -27.72
CA TRP A 402 35.68 32.88 -28.64
C TRP A 402 36.11 32.38 -30.01
N LYS A 403 35.29 31.53 -30.65
CA LYS A 403 35.54 30.92 -31.93
C LYS A 403 34.35 31.18 -32.87
N THR A 404 34.63 31.42 -34.17
CA THR A 404 33.60 31.49 -35.18
C THR A 404 34.11 30.90 -36.52
N PRO A 405 33.30 30.08 -37.20
CA PRO A 405 33.73 29.44 -38.44
C PRO A 405 33.89 30.43 -39.60
N ARG A 406 33.23 31.59 -39.54
CA ARG A 406 33.27 32.58 -40.58
C ARG A 406 32.80 33.96 -40.12
N GLN A 407 33.51 35.01 -40.49
CA GLN A 407 33.09 36.39 -40.22
C GLN A 407 33.82 37.40 -41.11
N ASP A 408 33.31 38.63 -41.20
CA ASP A 408 34.08 39.78 -41.68
C ASP A 408 34.93 40.32 -40.53
N MET A 409 36.25 40.37 -40.69
CA MET A 409 37.14 41.01 -39.75
C MET A 409 37.28 42.48 -40.08
N ARG A 410 37.02 43.34 -39.12
CA ARG A 410 37.07 44.82 -39.26
C ARG A 410 37.94 45.37 -38.12
N GLY A 411 38.74 46.34 -38.44
CA GLY A 411 39.59 46.97 -37.44
C GLY A 411 40.30 48.22 -38.03
N THR A 412 41.13 48.84 -37.16
CA THR A 412 42.05 49.89 -37.55
C THR A 412 43.46 49.44 -37.24
N ALA A 413 44.31 49.40 -38.24
CA ALA A 413 45.67 48.96 -38.09
C ALA A 413 46.45 49.91 -37.22
N ALA A 414 47.08 49.43 -36.13
CA ALA A 414 47.77 50.28 -35.16
C ALA A 414 48.97 51.04 -35.72
N ASP A 415 49.64 50.44 -36.69
CA ASP A 415 50.84 50.99 -37.37
C ASP A 415 50.54 52.14 -38.33
N SER A 416 49.37 52.15 -38.93
CA SER A 416 49.04 53.11 -40.00
C SER A 416 47.80 53.95 -39.73
N GLY A 417 47.01 53.60 -38.73
CA GLY A 417 45.74 54.24 -38.43
C GLY A 417 44.67 53.99 -39.51
N VAL A 418 44.92 53.06 -40.47
CA VAL A 418 44.06 52.78 -41.60
C VAL A 418 43.03 51.68 -41.19
N SER A 419 41.75 52.02 -41.34
CA SER A 419 40.68 51.04 -41.15
C SER A 419 40.67 50.05 -42.35
N TYR A 420 40.44 48.79 -42.00
CA TYR A 420 40.32 47.67 -42.92
C TYR A 420 39.07 46.89 -42.74
N VAL A 421 38.62 46.22 -43.78
CA VAL A 421 37.60 45.18 -43.75
C VAL A 421 38.13 44.02 -44.56
N GLN A 422 38.25 42.87 -43.90
CA GLN A 422 38.61 41.63 -44.57
C GLN A 422 37.37 40.73 -44.55
N PRO A 423 36.65 40.62 -45.68
CA PRO A 423 35.41 39.84 -45.70
C PRO A 423 35.71 38.33 -45.67
N ASP A 424 34.72 37.58 -45.24
CA ASP A 424 34.68 36.12 -45.35
C ASP A 424 35.90 35.39 -44.73
N VAL A 425 36.45 35.91 -43.65
CA VAL A 425 37.55 35.26 -42.93
C VAL A 425 37.04 34.02 -42.20
N LYS A 426 37.71 32.89 -42.41
CA LYS A 426 37.32 31.59 -41.89
C LYS A 426 38.11 31.20 -40.64
N TRP A 427 37.48 30.40 -39.80
CA TRP A 427 38.10 29.69 -38.68
C TRP A 427 38.80 30.64 -37.69
N ALA A 428 38.12 31.71 -37.32
CA ALA A 428 38.68 32.67 -36.39
C ALA A 428 38.56 32.18 -34.95
N MET A 429 39.65 32.26 -34.20
CA MET A 429 39.74 31.89 -32.76
C MET A 429 40.47 33.01 -32.04
N TYR A 430 39.73 33.74 -31.21
CA TYR A 430 40.23 34.89 -30.49
C TYR A 430 40.93 34.46 -29.20
N PHE A 431 42.14 34.97 -28.95
CA PHE A 431 42.92 34.66 -27.76
C PHE A 431 43.32 35.91 -26.97
N ASN A 432 43.43 37.09 -27.56
CA ASN A 432 43.81 38.33 -26.89
C ASN A 432 43.08 39.53 -27.52
N GLY A 433 41.98 39.98 -26.88
CA GLY A 433 41.17 41.09 -27.40
C GLY A 433 40.70 40.81 -28.84
N ASP A 434 41.20 41.59 -29.80
CA ASP A 434 40.91 41.45 -31.23
C ASP A 434 41.95 40.62 -32.00
N GLN A 435 42.97 40.08 -31.33
CA GLN A 435 43.94 39.16 -31.91
C GLN A 435 43.40 37.72 -31.94
N ALA A 436 43.44 37.12 -33.12
CA ALA A 436 42.90 35.80 -33.38
C ALA A 436 43.82 34.96 -34.28
N PHE A 437 43.75 33.65 -34.14
CA PHE A 437 44.12 32.72 -35.21
C PHE A 437 43.02 32.72 -36.24
N HIS A 438 43.38 32.70 -37.55
CA HIS A 438 42.39 32.62 -38.63
C HIS A 438 42.96 32.16 -39.96
N GLY A 439 42.10 31.71 -40.85
CA GLY A 439 42.45 31.43 -42.24
C GLY A 439 42.74 32.70 -43.04
N VAL A 440 43.65 32.59 -43.99
CA VAL A 440 44.04 33.68 -44.90
C VAL A 440 43.97 33.21 -46.33
N TYR A 441 43.07 33.77 -47.12
CA TYR A 441 42.88 33.45 -48.53
C TYR A 441 43.50 34.46 -49.48
N TRP A 442 43.94 35.65 -48.96
CA TRP A 442 44.39 36.77 -49.77
C TRP A 442 45.90 36.89 -49.97
N HIS A 443 46.71 36.05 -49.31
CA HIS A 443 48.15 35.90 -49.52
C HIS A 443 48.62 34.49 -49.11
N SER A 444 49.84 34.14 -49.54
CA SER A 444 50.54 32.91 -49.20
C SER A 444 51.97 33.16 -48.61
N ASN A 445 52.21 34.36 -48.06
CA ASN A 445 53.50 34.77 -47.56
C ASN A 445 53.76 34.34 -46.11
N TRP A 446 53.80 33.04 -45.94
CA TRP A 446 54.04 32.42 -44.63
C TRP A 446 55.49 32.56 -44.21
N GLY A 447 55.75 32.66 -42.88
CA GLY A 447 57.08 32.93 -42.34
C GLY A 447 57.44 34.43 -42.33
N ASN A 448 56.45 35.30 -42.64
CA ASN A 448 56.67 36.74 -42.63
C ASN A 448 55.54 37.51 -41.92
N ARG A 449 55.90 38.60 -41.32
CA ARG A 449 54.98 39.47 -40.57
C ARG A 449 54.11 40.29 -41.55
N MET A 450 52.81 39.97 -41.66
CA MET A 450 51.90 40.57 -42.65
C MET A 450 50.61 41.14 -42.03
N SER A 451 50.19 40.67 -40.87
CA SER A 451 48.88 40.98 -40.25
C SER A 451 48.90 42.31 -39.49
N ALA A 452 47.73 42.72 -39.01
CA ALA A 452 47.58 43.82 -38.04
C ALA A 452 47.52 43.34 -36.58
N GLY A 453 48.13 42.17 -36.25
CA GLY A 453 48.20 41.62 -34.92
C GLY A 453 47.72 40.16 -34.79
N CYS A 454 46.91 39.71 -35.72
CA CYS A 454 46.44 38.33 -35.77
C CYS A 454 47.51 37.33 -36.20
N VAL A 455 47.29 36.04 -36.00
CA VAL A 455 48.12 34.92 -36.47
C VAL A 455 47.40 34.26 -37.63
N GLY A 456 47.81 34.64 -38.85
CA GLY A 456 47.22 34.14 -40.12
C GLY A 456 47.90 32.88 -40.62
N MET A 457 47.16 31.98 -41.23
CA MET A 457 47.63 30.74 -41.81
C MET A 457 46.75 30.29 -42.99
N PRO A 458 47.16 29.28 -43.78
CA PRO A 458 46.27 28.70 -44.78
C PRO A 458 44.93 28.27 -44.22
N ASP A 459 43.82 28.46 -44.97
CA ASP A 459 42.48 28.07 -44.55
C ASP A 459 42.41 26.61 -44.02
N SER A 460 43.15 25.70 -44.69
CA SER A 460 43.20 24.29 -44.25
C SER A 460 43.85 24.09 -42.88
N ARG A 461 44.90 24.87 -42.56
CA ARG A 461 45.57 24.85 -41.27
C ARG A 461 44.73 25.53 -40.17
N ALA A 462 44.06 26.62 -40.53
CA ALA A 462 43.13 27.26 -39.61
C ALA A 462 41.95 26.37 -39.30
N ALA A 463 41.42 25.62 -40.28
CA ALA A 463 40.37 24.62 -40.04
C ALA A 463 40.88 23.52 -39.08
N GLN A 464 42.11 23.02 -39.27
CA GLN A 464 42.71 21.99 -38.44
C GLN A 464 42.79 22.42 -36.96
N ILE A 465 43.31 23.64 -36.70
CA ILE A 465 43.40 24.10 -35.31
C ILE A 465 42.04 24.49 -34.73
N TYR A 466 41.11 24.88 -35.58
CA TYR A 466 39.76 25.19 -35.16
C TYR A 466 39.03 23.96 -34.58
N GLU A 467 39.23 22.79 -35.20
CA GLU A 467 38.70 21.52 -34.66
C GLU A 467 39.52 21.03 -33.45
N TRP A 468 40.87 21.22 -33.49
CA TRP A 468 41.76 20.73 -32.45
C TRP A 468 41.70 21.54 -31.15
N ALA A 469 41.62 22.88 -31.21
CA ALA A 469 41.58 23.76 -30.06
C ALA A 469 40.17 24.17 -29.69
N VAL A 470 39.73 23.90 -28.49
CA VAL A 470 38.45 24.33 -27.91
C VAL A 470 38.62 25.65 -27.16
N ALA A 471 37.52 26.27 -26.73
CA ALA A 471 37.58 27.40 -25.78
C ALA A 471 38.28 26.97 -24.49
N GLY A 472 39.17 27.82 -23.98
CA GLY A 472 39.99 27.46 -22.81
C GLY A 472 41.36 26.86 -23.18
N THR A 473 41.62 26.44 -24.43
CA THR A 473 42.94 25.97 -24.88
C THR A 473 43.99 27.07 -24.67
N ASP A 474 45.11 26.74 -24.07
CA ASP A 474 46.22 27.66 -23.81
C ASP A 474 46.90 28.16 -25.13
N VAL A 475 47.28 29.40 -25.10
CA VAL A 475 48.06 30.04 -26.15
C VAL A 475 49.28 30.73 -25.51
N TYR A 476 50.47 30.38 -25.99
CA TYR A 476 51.71 31.03 -25.59
C TYR A 476 52.35 31.72 -26.82
N VAL A 477 52.50 33.05 -26.73
CA VAL A 477 53.17 33.84 -27.77
C VAL A 477 54.45 34.40 -27.24
N HIS A 478 55.57 34.12 -27.91
CA HIS A 478 56.89 34.58 -27.52
C HIS A 478 57.75 34.98 -28.76
N ALA A 479 58.91 35.64 -28.44
CA ALA A 479 59.85 36.06 -29.49
C ALA A 479 60.96 35.02 -29.65
#